data_93b9e899ce9f8e6717bc4171e7c36197
#
_entry.id   93b9e899ce9f8e6717bc4171e7c36197
#
_cell.length_a   1.000
_cell.length_b   1.000
_cell.length_c   1.000
_cell.angle_alpha   90.00
_cell.angle_beta   90.00
_cell.angle_gamma   90.00
#
_symmetry.space_group_name_H-M   'P 1'
#
loop_
_entity.id
_entity.type
_entity.pdbx_description
1 polymer ?
#
loop_
_entity_poly.entity_id
_entity_poly.type
_entity_poly.pdbx_seq_one_letter_code
_entity_poly.pdbx_strand_id
1 'polypeptide(L)'
;MSIRFDEKVVIVTGAGGGLGREHALEFARRGAKVVVNDLGGSVDGNGASDSANEVVEQIKSEGGDAIANGASVTDLDAVKGMVDETVKKWGRVDVLVNNAGILRDKSFHKISIEDFNLVMSVHFQGTLNCTHTVFPIMREQNYGRIIFTSSSSGVFGNFGQSNYGSAKMAMVGLMNTLSQP
;
A
#
# COMPACT_ATOMS: atom_id res chain seq x y z
N MET A 1 8.92 -21.24 -16.98
CA MET A 1 7.57 -20.59 -17.00
C MET A 1 7.65 -19.32 -16.18
N SER A 2 7.25 -18.18 -16.73
CA SER A 2 7.13 -16.95 -15.95
C SER A 2 5.77 -16.93 -15.22
N ILE A 3 5.75 -16.49 -13.96
CA ILE A 3 4.50 -16.27 -13.23
C ILE A 3 3.73 -15.14 -13.91
N ARG A 4 2.44 -15.35 -14.20
CA ARG A 4 1.54 -14.40 -14.84
C ARG A 4 0.41 -13.99 -13.91
N PHE A 5 -0.09 -12.77 -14.11
CA PHE A 5 -1.23 -12.19 -13.38
C PHE A 5 -2.33 -11.70 -14.33
N ASP A 6 -2.48 -12.38 -15.47
CA ASP A 6 -3.49 -12.03 -16.46
C ASP A 6 -4.89 -12.00 -15.79
N GLU A 7 -5.68 -10.97 -16.12
CA GLU A 7 -7.01 -10.69 -15.55
C GLU A 7 -7.04 -10.43 -14.03
N LYS A 8 -5.90 -10.39 -13.34
CA LYS A 8 -5.84 -10.03 -11.92
C LYS A 8 -5.83 -8.52 -11.74
N VAL A 9 -6.54 -8.07 -10.72
CA VAL A 9 -6.63 -6.67 -10.32
C VAL A 9 -5.81 -6.47 -9.05
N VAL A 10 -4.85 -5.56 -9.11
CA VAL A 10 -3.86 -5.30 -8.06
C VAL A 10 -3.95 -3.85 -7.61
N ILE A 11 -4.08 -3.62 -6.31
CA ILE A 11 -3.95 -2.29 -5.70
C ILE A 11 -2.57 -2.22 -5.02
N VAL A 12 -1.78 -1.22 -5.36
CA VAL A 12 -0.49 -0.95 -4.71
C VAL A 12 -0.54 0.43 -4.08
N THR A 13 -0.36 0.52 -2.76
CA THR A 13 -0.33 1.80 -2.04
C THR A 13 1.10 2.34 -1.92
N GLY A 14 1.27 3.68 -1.97
CA GLY A 14 2.60 4.29 -2.03
C GLY A 14 3.34 3.90 -3.31
N ALA A 15 2.63 3.87 -4.44
CA ALA A 15 3.12 3.32 -5.70
C ALA A 15 3.67 4.38 -6.67
N GLY A 16 3.72 5.64 -6.27
CA GLY A 16 4.33 6.71 -7.08
C GLY A 16 5.86 6.66 -7.13
N GLY A 17 6.50 5.92 -6.20
CA GLY A 17 7.96 5.85 -6.14
C GLY A 17 8.48 4.58 -5.44
N GLY A 18 9.82 4.45 -5.43
CA GLY A 18 10.52 3.41 -4.68
C GLY A 18 10.02 1.98 -4.94
N LEU A 19 9.90 1.20 -3.88
CA LEU A 19 9.46 -0.20 -3.97
C LEU A 19 8.02 -0.33 -4.51
N GLY A 20 7.12 0.58 -4.11
CA GLY A 20 5.73 0.56 -4.58
C GLY A 20 5.62 0.71 -6.09
N ARG A 21 6.39 1.63 -6.67
CA ARG A 21 6.48 1.80 -8.12
C ARG A 21 6.95 0.53 -8.82
N GLU A 22 8.01 -0.09 -8.34
CA GLU A 22 8.54 -1.33 -8.93
C GLU A 22 7.54 -2.50 -8.81
N HIS A 23 6.80 -2.60 -7.70
CA HIS A 23 5.70 -3.55 -7.59
C HIS A 23 4.61 -3.29 -8.63
N ALA A 24 4.17 -2.04 -8.79
CA ALA A 24 3.12 -1.68 -9.75
C ALA A 24 3.55 -2.03 -11.19
N LEU A 25 4.75 -1.65 -11.57
CA LEU A 25 5.31 -1.93 -12.89
C LEU A 25 5.45 -3.44 -13.15
N GLU A 26 5.97 -4.20 -12.18
CA GLU A 26 6.19 -5.63 -12.37
C GLU A 26 4.86 -6.41 -12.44
N PHE A 27 3.85 -6.06 -11.63
CA PHE A 27 2.52 -6.64 -11.78
C PHE A 27 1.91 -6.35 -13.14
N ALA A 28 2.03 -5.11 -13.63
CA ALA A 28 1.53 -4.73 -14.95
C ALA A 28 2.25 -5.49 -16.08
N ARG A 29 3.58 -5.59 -16.05
CA ARG A 29 4.36 -6.38 -17.04
C ARG A 29 3.97 -7.84 -17.08
N ARG A 30 3.47 -8.36 -15.97
CA ARG A 30 2.95 -9.74 -15.85
C ARG A 30 1.47 -9.87 -16.21
N GLY A 31 0.83 -8.82 -16.69
CA GLY A 31 -0.53 -8.84 -17.22
C GLY A 31 -1.62 -8.41 -16.22
N ALA A 32 -1.27 -7.93 -15.04
CA ALA A 32 -2.26 -7.41 -14.09
C ALA A 32 -2.80 -6.04 -14.53
N LYS A 33 -4.05 -5.77 -14.11
CA LYS A 33 -4.65 -4.44 -14.08
C LYS A 33 -4.30 -3.78 -12.76
N VAL A 34 -3.73 -2.57 -12.76
CA VAL A 34 -3.10 -2.01 -11.56
C VAL A 34 -3.71 -0.67 -11.15
N VAL A 35 -4.09 -0.55 -9.87
CA VAL A 35 -4.32 0.74 -9.23
C VAL A 35 -3.00 1.22 -8.62
N VAL A 36 -2.50 2.33 -9.13
CA VAL A 36 -1.33 3.03 -8.61
C VAL A 36 -1.82 4.07 -7.62
N ASN A 37 -1.86 3.72 -6.34
CA ASN A 37 -2.28 4.68 -5.30
C ASN A 37 -1.06 5.37 -4.70
N ASP A 38 -1.06 6.69 -4.77
CA ASP A 38 -0.06 7.53 -4.10
C ASP A 38 -0.64 8.91 -3.82
N LEU A 39 -0.42 9.43 -2.61
CA LEU A 39 -0.84 10.77 -2.21
C LEU A 39 0.02 11.88 -2.84
N GLY A 40 1.18 11.50 -3.41
CA GLY A 40 2.12 12.44 -3.99
C GLY A 40 3.05 13.11 -2.98
N GLY A 41 3.07 12.65 -1.73
CA GLY A 41 3.98 13.15 -0.71
C GLY A 41 5.41 12.62 -0.86
N SER A 42 6.39 13.36 -0.35
CA SER A 42 7.76 12.90 -0.18
C SER A 42 7.88 11.85 0.95
N VAL A 43 9.06 11.24 1.10
CA VAL A 43 9.32 10.20 2.11
C VAL A 43 9.02 10.64 3.54
N ASP A 44 9.10 11.94 3.84
CA ASP A 44 8.74 12.51 5.14
C ASP A 44 7.26 12.87 5.27
N GLY A 45 6.43 12.61 4.22
CA GLY A 45 4.99 12.85 4.20
C GLY A 45 4.58 14.28 3.84
N ASN A 46 5.48 15.10 3.29
CA ASN A 46 5.20 16.47 2.88
C ASN A 46 5.09 16.60 1.35
N GLY A 47 4.45 17.68 0.88
CA GLY A 47 4.37 18.00 -0.54
C GLY A 47 3.28 17.24 -1.28
N ALA A 48 3.20 17.51 -2.59
CA ALA A 48 2.32 16.83 -3.53
C ALA A 48 3.04 16.70 -4.89
N SER A 49 2.92 15.55 -5.53
CA SER A 49 3.47 15.28 -6.86
C SER A 49 2.46 14.51 -7.70
N ASP A 50 2.69 14.46 -9.00
CA ASP A 50 1.88 13.69 -9.94
C ASP A 50 2.44 12.26 -10.19
N SER A 51 3.24 11.77 -9.26
CA SER A 51 3.99 10.52 -9.37
C SER A 51 3.13 9.29 -9.70
N ALA A 52 1.91 9.23 -9.19
CA ALA A 52 0.99 8.14 -9.53
C ALA A 52 0.63 8.14 -11.03
N ASN A 53 0.35 9.30 -11.61
CA ASN A 53 0.05 9.40 -13.05
C ASN A 53 1.28 9.11 -13.91
N GLU A 54 2.47 9.51 -13.50
CA GLU A 54 3.71 9.17 -14.22
C GLU A 54 3.91 7.65 -14.31
N VAL A 55 3.66 6.92 -13.24
CA VAL A 55 3.73 5.44 -13.22
C VAL A 55 2.63 4.82 -14.10
N VAL A 56 1.42 5.37 -14.06
CA VAL A 56 0.31 4.91 -14.93
C VAL A 56 0.63 5.10 -16.40
N GLU A 57 1.17 6.26 -16.79
CA GLU A 57 1.56 6.51 -18.17
C GLU A 57 2.69 5.58 -18.64
N GLN A 58 3.65 5.27 -17.77
CA GLN A 58 4.65 4.26 -18.07
C GLN A 58 4.02 2.87 -18.30
N ILE A 59 3.12 2.42 -17.39
CA ILE A 59 2.42 1.13 -17.53
C ILE A 59 1.68 1.07 -18.87
N LYS A 60 0.95 2.12 -19.23
CA LYS A 60 0.20 2.20 -20.49
C LYS A 60 1.11 2.19 -21.71
N SER A 61 2.23 2.91 -21.65
CA SER A 61 3.22 2.93 -22.76
C SER A 61 3.86 1.56 -23.00
N GLU A 62 3.95 0.73 -21.97
CA GLU A 62 4.41 -0.67 -22.03
C GLU A 62 3.27 -1.65 -22.41
N GLY A 63 2.05 -1.15 -22.69
CA GLY A 63 0.89 -1.96 -23.11
C GLY A 63 0.05 -2.54 -21.98
N GLY A 64 0.29 -2.12 -20.73
CA GLY A 64 -0.49 -2.52 -19.56
C GLY A 64 -1.75 -1.68 -19.33
N ASP A 65 -2.59 -2.09 -18.36
CA ASP A 65 -3.80 -1.36 -17.93
C ASP A 65 -3.63 -0.89 -16.47
N ALA A 66 -3.74 0.42 -16.25
CA ALA A 66 -3.62 1.00 -14.93
C ALA A 66 -4.46 2.27 -14.76
N ILE A 67 -4.78 2.60 -13.51
CA ILE A 67 -5.34 3.89 -13.10
C ILE A 67 -4.56 4.46 -11.93
N ALA A 68 -4.46 5.78 -11.88
CA ALA A 68 -3.93 6.51 -10.74
C ALA A 68 -5.03 6.79 -9.71
N ASN A 69 -4.66 6.79 -8.45
CA ASN A 69 -5.57 7.15 -7.35
C ASN A 69 -4.79 7.92 -6.27
N GLY A 70 -5.31 9.08 -5.85
CA GLY A 70 -4.67 9.98 -4.88
C GLY A 70 -5.22 9.85 -3.45
N ALA A 71 -5.95 8.77 -3.12
CA ALA A 71 -6.51 8.60 -1.78
C ALA A 71 -5.42 8.49 -0.71
N SER A 72 -5.60 9.22 0.40
CA SER A 72 -4.80 8.98 1.59
C SER A 72 -5.24 7.65 2.23
N VAL A 73 -4.28 6.77 2.51
CA VAL A 73 -4.55 5.50 3.20
C VAL A 73 -5.06 5.70 4.64
N THR A 74 -4.82 6.88 5.23
CA THR A 74 -5.30 7.22 6.57
C THR A 74 -6.76 7.65 6.60
N ASP A 75 -7.33 7.98 5.45
CA ASP A 75 -8.75 8.34 5.28
C ASP A 75 -9.54 7.12 4.80
N LEU A 76 -10.35 6.56 5.69
CA LEU A 76 -11.13 5.35 5.41
C LEU A 76 -12.15 5.56 4.27
N ASP A 77 -12.75 6.73 4.16
CA ASP A 77 -13.76 6.98 3.12
C ASP A 77 -13.09 7.19 1.75
N ALA A 78 -11.93 7.83 1.71
CA ALA A 78 -11.12 7.89 0.50
C ALA A 78 -10.64 6.51 0.04
N VAL A 79 -10.25 5.64 0.98
CA VAL A 79 -9.87 4.24 0.69
C VAL A 79 -11.07 3.44 0.14
N LYS A 80 -12.26 3.59 0.73
CA LYS A 80 -13.48 2.98 0.19
C LYS A 80 -13.76 3.45 -1.24
N GLY A 81 -13.67 4.77 -1.49
CA GLY A 81 -13.85 5.33 -2.83
C GLY A 81 -12.88 4.73 -3.86
N MET A 82 -11.60 4.56 -3.49
CA MET A 82 -10.59 3.89 -4.32
C MET A 82 -10.99 2.44 -4.66
N VAL A 83 -11.42 1.69 -3.67
CA VAL A 83 -11.81 0.28 -3.86
C VAL A 83 -13.09 0.17 -4.69
N ASP A 84 -14.09 1.02 -4.44
CA ASP A 84 -15.33 1.08 -5.20
C ASP A 84 -15.07 1.43 -6.69
N GLU A 85 -14.20 2.40 -6.96
CA GLU A 85 -13.75 2.72 -8.32
C GLU A 85 -13.10 1.52 -9.00
N THR A 86 -12.23 0.81 -8.27
CA THR A 86 -11.55 -0.39 -8.76
C THR A 86 -12.54 -1.49 -9.13
N VAL A 87 -13.48 -1.78 -8.25
CA VAL A 87 -14.52 -2.80 -8.48
C VAL A 87 -15.46 -2.37 -9.61
N LYS A 88 -15.86 -1.09 -9.67
CA LYS A 88 -16.68 -0.57 -10.78
C LYS A 88 -15.99 -0.75 -12.14
N LYS A 89 -14.66 -0.54 -12.20
CA LYS A 89 -13.90 -0.63 -13.45
C LYS A 89 -13.62 -2.06 -13.89
N TRP A 90 -13.21 -2.93 -12.97
CA TRP A 90 -12.72 -4.27 -13.31
C TRP A 90 -13.45 -5.43 -12.63
N GLY A 91 -14.45 -5.14 -11.78
CA GLY A 91 -15.33 -6.14 -11.17
C GLY A 91 -14.73 -6.91 -9.99
N ARG A 92 -13.48 -6.66 -9.62
CA ARG A 92 -12.76 -7.45 -8.60
C ARG A 92 -11.56 -6.74 -7.99
N VAL A 93 -11.05 -7.29 -6.87
CA VAL A 93 -9.73 -6.98 -6.32
C VAL A 93 -9.06 -8.30 -5.93
N ASP A 94 -7.93 -8.64 -6.53
CA ASP A 94 -7.24 -9.91 -6.31
C ASP A 94 -6.03 -9.79 -5.39
N VAL A 95 -5.30 -8.68 -5.49
CA VAL A 95 -4.09 -8.44 -4.70
C VAL A 95 -4.12 -7.04 -4.13
N LEU A 96 -3.80 -6.93 -2.84
CA LEU A 96 -3.51 -5.66 -2.19
C LEU A 96 -2.05 -5.67 -1.71
N VAL A 97 -1.26 -4.68 -2.12
CA VAL A 97 0.09 -4.43 -1.61
C VAL A 97 0.05 -3.21 -0.71
N ASN A 98 0.07 -3.43 0.60
CA ASN A 98 0.20 -2.38 1.60
C ASN A 98 1.67 -1.97 1.70
N ASN A 99 2.03 -0.92 0.95
CA ASN A 99 3.40 -0.42 0.87
C ASN A 99 3.51 1.06 1.30
N ALA A 100 2.44 1.83 1.27
CA ALA A 100 2.47 3.24 1.68
C ALA A 100 3.15 3.44 3.04
N GLY A 101 3.99 4.45 3.14
CA GLY A 101 4.74 4.71 4.36
C GLY A 101 5.54 5.99 4.31
N ILE A 102 5.87 6.51 5.48
CA ILE A 102 6.69 7.69 5.69
C ILE A 102 7.75 7.43 6.77
N LEU A 103 8.77 8.25 6.83
CA LEU A 103 9.80 8.20 7.86
C LEU A 103 9.86 9.52 8.66
N ARG A 104 9.88 9.39 9.97
CA ARG A 104 10.08 10.49 10.94
C ARG A 104 11.05 10.01 12.03
N ASP A 105 12.27 9.69 11.59
CA ASP A 105 13.28 9.05 12.44
C ASP A 105 13.91 10.06 13.40
N LYS A 106 13.84 9.76 14.68
CA LYS A 106 14.50 10.52 15.76
C LYS A 106 14.76 9.59 16.95
N SER A 107 15.79 9.86 17.73
CA SER A 107 16.00 9.17 19.02
C SER A 107 14.76 9.31 19.90
N PHE A 108 14.41 8.25 20.67
CA PHE A 108 13.15 8.14 21.40
C PHE A 108 12.83 9.35 22.29
N HIS A 109 13.84 9.92 22.97
CA HIS A 109 13.66 11.09 23.81
C HIS A 109 13.46 12.42 23.04
N LYS A 110 13.64 12.43 21.73
CA LYS A 110 13.49 13.63 20.87
C LYS A 110 12.31 13.56 19.91
N ILE A 111 11.73 12.36 19.72
CA ILE A 111 10.58 12.22 18.85
C ILE A 111 9.36 12.87 19.50
N SER A 112 8.59 13.64 18.75
CA SER A 112 7.30 14.14 19.22
C SER A 112 6.25 13.04 19.15
N ILE A 113 5.22 13.14 20.00
CA ILE A 113 4.08 12.21 19.95
C ILE A 113 3.31 12.34 18.62
N GLU A 114 3.29 13.54 18.06
CA GLU A 114 2.67 13.83 16.76
C GLU A 114 3.38 13.08 15.63
N ASP A 115 4.73 13.16 15.55
CA ASP A 115 5.52 12.41 14.57
C ASP A 115 5.39 10.89 14.78
N PHE A 116 5.35 10.44 16.04
CA PHE A 116 5.12 9.02 16.36
C PHE A 116 3.76 8.56 15.83
N ASN A 117 2.69 9.27 16.18
CA ASN A 117 1.33 8.94 15.77
C ASN A 117 1.12 9.06 14.26
N LEU A 118 1.76 10.02 13.60
CA LEU A 118 1.67 10.15 12.15
C LEU A 118 2.24 8.91 11.44
N VAL A 119 3.41 8.43 11.88
CA VAL A 119 3.99 7.19 11.31
C VAL A 119 3.11 5.97 11.60
N MET A 120 2.59 5.84 12.82
CA MET A 120 1.62 4.77 13.14
C MET A 120 0.37 4.84 12.27
N SER A 121 -0.16 6.05 12.06
CA SER A 121 -1.35 6.28 11.25
C SER A 121 -1.14 5.87 9.80
N VAL A 122 -0.04 6.29 9.17
CA VAL A 122 0.20 5.95 7.77
C VAL A 122 0.49 4.45 7.61
N HIS A 123 1.42 3.90 8.40
CA HIS A 123 1.84 2.52 8.23
C HIS A 123 0.82 1.50 8.72
N PHE A 124 0.34 1.65 9.97
CA PHE A 124 -0.53 0.63 10.55
C PHE A 124 -2.02 0.92 10.27
N GLN A 125 -2.51 2.12 10.61
CA GLN A 125 -3.92 2.44 10.37
C GLN A 125 -4.24 2.44 8.86
N GLY A 126 -3.34 2.95 8.01
CA GLY A 126 -3.51 2.90 6.55
C GLY A 126 -3.56 1.47 6.02
N THR A 127 -2.67 0.60 6.50
CA THR A 127 -2.71 -0.83 6.18
C THR A 127 -4.02 -1.49 6.63
N LEU A 128 -4.48 -1.17 7.85
CA LEU A 128 -5.75 -1.67 8.38
C LEU A 128 -6.93 -1.21 7.53
N ASN A 129 -7.01 0.09 7.19
CA ASN A 129 -8.08 0.64 6.37
C ASN A 129 -8.18 -0.05 5.00
N CYS A 130 -7.06 -0.15 4.28
CA CYS A 130 -7.02 -0.81 2.98
C CYS A 130 -7.39 -2.30 3.08
N THR A 131 -6.80 -3.00 4.03
CA THR A 131 -7.06 -4.43 4.26
C THR A 131 -8.51 -4.69 4.61
N HIS A 132 -9.07 -3.94 5.57
CA HIS A 132 -10.45 -4.08 6.01
C HIS A 132 -11.45 -3.84 4.87
N THR A 133 -11.15 -2.89 3.98
CA THR A 133 -12.03 -2.55 2.85
C THR A 133 -12.03 -3.63 1.76
N VAL A 134 -10.88 -4.22 1.41
CA VAL A 134 -10.81 -5.25 0.37
C VAL A 134 -11.18 -6.65 0.87
N PHE A 135 -11.06 -6.91 2.16
CA PHE A 135 -11.20 -8.26 2.73
C PHE A 135 -12.57 -8.89 2.46
N PRO A 136 -13.72 -8.19 2.64
CA PRO A 136 -15.05 -8.75 2.30
C PRO A 136 -15.14 -9.13 0.82
N ILE A 137 -14.63 -8.29 -0.08
CA ILE A 137 -14.65 -8.52 -1.52
C ILE A 137 -13.87 -9.81 -1.87
N MET A 138 -12.66 -9.94 -1.32
CA MET A 138 -11.81 -11.11 -1.52
C MET A 138 -12.46 -12.40 -0.98
N ARG A 139 -13.18 -12.29 0.15
CA ARG A 139 -13.96 -13.43 0.69
C ARG A 139 -15.09 -13.85 -0.24
N GLU A 140 -15.87 -12.91 -0.75
CA GLU A 140 -16.95 -13.19 -1.72
C GLU A 140 -16.41 -13.80 -3.01
N GLN A 141 -15.25 -13.35 -3.48
CA GLN A 141 -14.53 -13.88 -4.64
C GLN A 141 -13.97 -15.29 -4.40
N ASN A 142 -13.90 -15.75 -3.16
CA ASN A 142 -13.15 -16.92 -2.72
C ASN A 142 -11.68 -16.91 -3.21
N TYR A 143 -11.13 -15.70 -3.35
CA TYR A 143 -9.74 -15.47 -3.76
C TYR A 143 -9.27 -14.08 -3.32
N GLY A 144 -8.07 -14.01 -2.76
CA GLY A 144 -7.38 -12.77 -2.43
C GLY A 144 -5.96 -13.02 -1.96
N ARG A 145 -5.09 -12.03 -2.14
CA ARG A 145 -3.73 -12.00 -1.60
C ARG A 145 -3.47 -10.63 -1.03
N ILE A 146 -3.11 -10.57 0.24
CA ILE A 146 -2.77 -9.31 0.92
C ILE A 146 -1.32 -9.36 1.34
N ILE A 147 -0.54 -8.38 0.90
CA ILE A 147 0.88 -8.25 1.18
C ILE A 147 1.07 -7.08 2.16
N PHE A 148 1.85 -7.34 3.21
CA PHE A 148 2.21 -6.36 4.22
C PHE A 148 3.71 -6.07 4.13
N THR A 149 4.09 -4.84 3.82
CA THR A 149 5.49 -4.43 3.77
C THR A 149 6.03 -4.18 5.17
N SER A 150 6.54 -5.22 5.83
CA SER A 150 7.19 -5.12 7.14
C SER A 150 8.66 -4.70 7.01
N SER A 151 9.41 -4.75 8.09
CA SER A 151 10.82 -4.33 8.13
C SER A 151 11.59 -5.11 9.20
N SER A 152 12.89 -5.30 8.98
CA SER A 152 13.82 -5.76 10.01
C SER A 152 13.82 -4.86 11.25
N SER A 153 13.57 -3.56 11.09
CA SER A 153 13.43 -2.62 12.22
C SER A 153 12.26 -2.98 13.13
N GLY A 154 11.20 -3.59 12.61
CA GLY A 154 10.09 -4.08 13.43
C GLY A 154 10.44 -5.34 14.22
N VAL A 155 11.23 -6.23 13.63
CA VAL A 155 11.57 -7.54 14.23
C VAL A 155 12.75 -7.43 15.21
N PHE A 156 13.80 -6.71 14.83
CA PHE A 156 15.06 -6.64 15.56
C PHE A 156 15.30 -5.28 16.25
N GLY A 157 14.47 -4.29 15.96
CA GLY A 157 14.66 -2.92 16.39
C GLY A 157 15.70 -2.18 15.53
N ASN A 158 15.62 -0.84 15.55
CA ASN A 158 16.63 0.03 14.97
C ASN A 158 16.65 1.36 15.73
N PHE A 159 17.85 1.88 16.01
CA PHE A 159 17.99 3.17 16.70
C PHE A 159 17.32 4.30 15.91
N GLY A 160 16.55 5.13 16.61
CA GLY A 160 15.84 6.27 15.99
C GLY A 160 14.51 5.91 15.32
N GLN A 161 14.10 4.64 15.30
CA GLN A 161 12.91 4.17 14.61
C GLN A 161 11.85 3.56 15.54
N SER A 162 11.67 4.13 16.72
CA SER A 162 10.69 3.62 17.68
C SER A 162 9.24 3.63 17.16
N ASN A 163 8.86 4.66 16.40
CA ASN A 163 7.57 4.77 15.70
C ASN A 163 7.47 3.77 14.55
N TYR A 164 8.44 3.79 13.65
CA TYR A 164 8.48 2.94 12.46
C TYR A 164 8.54 1.45 12.82
N GLY A 165 9.46 1.05 13.71
CA GLY A 165 9.59 -0.33 14.17
C GLY A 165 8.30 -0.85 14.83
N SER A 166 7.67 -0.03 15.69
CA SER A 166 6.38 -0.37 16.30
C SER A 166 5.29 -0.59 15.26
N ALA A 167 5.15 0.31 14.27
CA ALA A 167 4.18 0.18 13.21
C ALA A 167 4.41 -1.08 12.35
N LYS A 168 5.67 -1.35 11.99
CA LYS A 168 6.04 -2.52 11.17
C LYS A 168 5.83 -3.85 11.91
N MET A 169 5.99 -3.89 13.22
CA MET A 169 5.66 -5.07 14.03
C MET A 169 4.17 -5.25 14.24
N ALA A 170 3.40 -4.16 14.40
CA ALA A 170 1.94 -4.21 14.48
C ALA A 170 1.31 -4.87 13.23
N MET A 171 1.86 -4.58 12.03
CA MET A 171 1.42 -5.24 10.79
C MET A 171 1.68 -6.76 10.81
N VAL A 172 2.78 -7.22 11.39
CA VAL A 172 3.06 -8.67 11.54
C VAL A 172 2.02 -9.34 12.42
N GLY A 173 1.63 -8.71 13.53
CA GLY A 173 0.54 -9.20 14.39
C GLY A 173 -0.80 -9.30 13.65
N LEU A 174 -1.16 -8.26 12.89
CA LEU A 174 -2.38 -8.25 12.07
C LEU A 174 -2.35 -9.38 11.01
N MET A 175 -1.25 -9.51 10.28
CA MET A 175 -1.05 -10.56 9.27
C MET A 175 -1.22 -11.95 9.87
N ASN A 176 -0.55 -12.23 10.99
CA ASN A 176 -0.63 -13.53 11.65
C ASN A 176 -2.05 -13.88 12.08
N THR A 177 -2.82 -12.89 12.55
CA THR A 177 -4.21 -13.09 12.96
C THR A 177 -5.11 -13.33 11.75
N LEU A 178 -4.97 -12.56 10.68
CA LEU A 178 -5.80 -12.69 9.47
C LEU A 178 -5.47 -13.93 8.63
N SER A 179 -4.31 -14.55 8.84
CA SER A 179 -3.92 -15.79 8.16
C SER A 179 -4.52 -17.05 8.78
N GLN A 180 -5.21 -16.92 9.92
CA GLN A 180 -5.91 -18.04 10.54
C GLN A 180 -7.20 -18.34 9.78
N PRO A 181 -7.62 -19.62 9.69
CA PRO A 181 -8.82 -20.02 8.99
C PRO A 181 -10.11 -19.51 9.65
#